data_d5ba14c3429c96254beed9c906f5bc44
#
_entry.id   d5ba14c3429c96254beed9c906f5bc44
#
_cell.length_a   1.000
_cell.length_b   1.000
_cell.length_c   1.000
_cell.angle_alpha   90.00
_cell.angle_beta   90.00
_cell.angle_gamma   90.00
#
_symmetry.space_group_name_H-M   'P 1'
#
loop_
_entity.id
_entity.type
_entity.pdbx_description
1 polymer ?
#
loop_
_entity_poly.entity_id
_entity_poly.type
_entity_poly.pdbx_seq_one_letter_code
_entity_poly.pdbx_strand_id
1 'polypeptide(L)'
;MRISYLSFWTAKDXESQAEAYDANLKEILSLDGMGWDSVWLGGVPLMGMLPDPLLLCAAIAARTEEIKIGTAVHLPGLKTASSELTADIKEGGSTINRRGTTLDRFAWAFNHYTPANPLQTAEQIAMLDQLSNGRFIYGAGGDTAGDEVRLRHFHEYLNVLRQALTEEQFSGFEGEFYSYKALPANSQFMPRCVQQPHPPILLPIDSQQSFEPMGRLGYRIAIGGGSMHNERGDAVLKDDVKRYRQAWRQAEXEGEPSVTVRMSTFVASTQQEANRVRKASEKKQADYLTERGQSQQKARSPDLFGTAEEVVDRILQLQEDFGADEXMCAMLGWRSSREDVAKCIRLISEKVIPKVI
;
A
#
# COMPACT_ATOMS: atom_id res chain seq x y z
N MET A 1 -3.02 13.98 -13.17
CA MET A 1 -3.06 12.81 -12.22
C MET A 1 -1.70 12.64 -11.57
N ARG A 2 -1.62 12.43 -10.26
CA ARG A 2 -0.34 12.21 -9.56
C ARG A 2 0.24 10.86 -9.98
N ILE A 3 1.57 10.78 -10.10
CA ILE A 3 2.29 9.54 -10.40
C ILE A 3 3.19 9.21 -9.22
N SER A 4 3.06 8.02 -8.69
CA SER A 4 3.80 7.57 -7.53
C SER A 4 4.47 6.22 -7.78
N TYR A 5 5.49 5.95 -6.99
CA TYR A 5 6.35 4.78 -7.10
C TYR A 5 6.04 3.80 -5.97
N LEU A 6 5.76 2.53 -6.28
CA LEU A 6 5.57 1.49 -5.28
C LEU A 6 6.75 0.52 -5.31
N SER A 7 7.48 0.45 -4.21
CA SER A 7 8.61 -0.47 -4.04
C SER A 7 8.25 -1.60 -3.08
N PHE A 8 8.58 -2.82 -3.48
CA PHE A 8 8.49 -4.01 -2.63
C PHE A 8 9.86 -4.42 -2.05
N TRP A 9 10.89 -3.64 -2.28
CA TRP A 9 12.23 -3.83 -1.69
C TRP A 9 12.75 -5.25 -1.90
N THR A 10 13.24 -5.53 -3.10
CA THR A 10 13.67 -6.88 -3.48
C THR A 10 15.16 -6.92 -3.84
N ALA A 11 15.81 -8.06 -3.56
CA ALA A 11 17.12 -8.37 -4.10
C ALA A 11 16.98 -8.88 -5.55
N LYS A 12 17.95 -8.56 -6.38
CA LYS A 12 18.08 -9.14 -7.73
C LYS A 12 18.98 -10.38 -7.66
N ASP A 13 18.98 -11.12 -8.78
CA ASP A 13 19.84 -12.31 -8.87
C ASP A 13 21.31 -11.93 -8.59
N UNK A 14 21.79 -12.60 -7.50
CA UNK A 14 23.06 -12.39 -7.22
C UNK A 14 23.46 -11.41 -6.29
N GLU A 15 22.58 -10.78 -6.03
CA GLU A 15 22.80 -9.62 -5.18
C GLU A 15 22.74 -10.01 -3.70
N SER A 16 23.72 -9.63 -2.90
CA SER A 16 23.67 -9.82 -1.43
C SER A 16 22.58 -8.91 -0.84
N GLN A 17 22.13 -9.22 0.38
CA GLN A 17 21.12 -8.40 1.06
C GLN A 17 21.62 -6.96 1.28
N ALA A 18 22.90 -6.79 1.62
CA ALA A 18 23.47 -5.45 1.84
C ALA A 18 23.50 -4.62 0.55
N GLU A 19 23.90 -5.24 -0.56
CA GLU A 19 23.88 -4.59 -1.88
C GLU A 19 22.44 -4.24 -2.29
N ALA A 20 21.50 -5.14 -2.03
CA ALA A 20 20.09 -4.91 -2.34
C ALA A 20 19.53 -3.75 -1.53
N TYR A 21 19.87 -3.66 -0.22
CA TYR A 21 19.43 -2.54 0.61
C TYR A 21 19.98 -1.21 0.10
N ASP A 22 21.27 -1.15 -0.21
CA ASP A 22 21.92 0.05 -0.74
C ASP A 22 21.30 0.47 -2.10
N ALA A 23 21.13 -0.50 -3.00
CA ALA A 23 20.60 -0.23 -4.34
C ALA A 23 19.14 0.23 -4.31
N ASN A 24 18.28 -0.43 -3.52
CA ASN A 24 16.87 -0.03 -3.38
C ASN A 24 16.76 1.37 -2.75
N LEU A 25 17.59 1.67 -1.75
CA LEU A 25 17.57 2.98 -1.11
C LEU A 25 18.01 4.08 -2.10
N LYS A 26 19.09 3.86 -2.84
CA LYS A 26 19.56 4.79 -3.88
C LYS A 26 18.49 5.03 -4.95
N GLU A 27 17.82 3.96 -5.38
CA GLU A 27 16.74 4.03 -6.36
C GLU A 27 15.63 4.97 -5.87
N ILE A 28 15.16 4.76 -4.63
CA ILE A 28 14.09 5.57 -4.03
C ILE A 28 14.53 7.03 -3.86
N LEU A 29 15.73 7.27 -3.34
CA LEU A 29 16.23 8.63 -3.11
C LEU A 29 16.39 9.39 -4.43
N SER A 30 16.67 8.70 -5.54
CA SER A 30 16.80 9.34 -6.84
C SER A 30 15.48 9.89 -7.39
N LEU A 31 14.33 9.49 -6.84
CA LEU A 31 13.02 9.97 -7.28
C LEU A 31 12.73 11.40 -6.80
N ASP A 32 13.41 11.81 -5.73
CA ASP A 32 13.21 13.14 -5.13
C ASP A 32 13.62 14.22 -6.13
N GLY A 33 12.73 15.15 -6.44
CA GLY A 33 12.96 16.20 -7.43
C GLY A 33 12.77 15.79 -8.89
N MET A 34 12.37 14.50 -9.17
CA MET A 34 12.14 14.02 -10.54
C MET A 34 10.66 14.08 -10.96
N GLY A 35 9.82 14.76 -10.19
CA GLY A 35 8.40 14.94 -10.53
C GLY A 35 7.47 13.84 -9.98
N TRP A 36 8.00 12.83 -9.31
CA TRP A 36 7.18 11.81 -8.65
C TRP A 36 6.48 12.42 -7.43
N ASP A 37 5.18 12.18 -7.29
CA ASP A 37 4.40 12.72 -6.16
C ASP A 37 4.77 12.04 -4.84
N SER A 38 4.91 10.72 -4.88
CA SER A 38 5.15 9.96 -3.65
C SER A 38 5.88 8.64 -3.91
N VAL A 39 6.54 8.13 -2.88
CA VAL A 39 7.06 6.77 -2.83
C VAL A 39 6.27 5.97 -1.79
N TRP A 40 5.87 4.77 -2.17
CA TRP A 40 5.09 3.86 -1.35
C TRP A 40 5.90 2.61 -1.05
N LEU A 41 5.99 2.23 0.22
CA LEU A 41 6.78 1.08 0.68
C LEU A 41 5.85 -0.07 1.02
N GLY A 42 5.87 -1.10 0.19
CA GLY A 42 5.09 -2.32 0.39
C GLY A 42 5.94 -3.39 1.05
N GLY A 43 5.63 -3.72 2.29
CA GLY A 43 6.38 -4.70 3.04
C GLY A 43 5.50 -5.64 3.85
N VAL A 44 5.94 -6.88 3.96
CA VAL A 44 5.24 -7.90 4.75
C VAL A 44 6.27 -8.71 5.52
N PRO A 45 6.09 -8.87 6.84
CA PRO A 45 7.00 -9.69 7.63
C PRO A 45 7.16 -11.09 7.04
N LEU A 46 8.40 -11.60 7.00
CA LEU A 46 8.78 -12.92 6.51
C LEU A 46 8.56 -13.15 5.01
N MET A 47 8.09 -12.15 4.26
CA MET A 47 7.77 -12.31 2.83
C MET A 47 8.73 -11.57 1.90
N GLY A 48 9.72 -10.89 2.44
CA GLY A 48 10.67 -10.14 1.64
C GLY A 48 11.68 -9.41 2.50
N MET A 49 12.28 -8.39 1.91
CA MET A 49 13.36 -7.65 2.56
C MET A 49 12.87 -6.40 3.31
N LEU A 50 11.55 -6.19 3.38
CA LEU A 50 10.97 -5.03 4.05
C LEU A 50 9.92 -5.49 5.08
N PRO A 51 10.37 -5.99 6.25
CA PRO A 51 9.42 -6.42 7.29
C PRO A 51 8.74 -5.26 8.02
N ASP A 52 9.37 -4.08 8.07
CA ASP A 52 8.85 -2.91 8.77
C ASP A 52 8.96 -1.67 7.87
N PRO A 53 7.88 -1.27 7.20
CA PRO A 53 7.94 -0.11 6.33
C PRO A 53 8.09 1.22 7.06
N LEU A 54 7.64 1.34 8.32
CA LEU A 54 7.77 2.59 9.09
C LEU A 54 9.23 2.94 9.35
N LEU A 55 10.05 1.93 9.70
CA LEU A 55 11.48 2.13 9.93
C LEU A 55 12.17 2.66 8.67
N LEU A 56 11.81 2.13 7.51
CA LEU A 56 12.40 2.58 6.24
C LEU A 56 11.90 3.96 5.83
N CYS A 57 10.62 4.27 6.11
CA CYS A 57 10.07 5.62 5.88
C CYS A 57 10.91 6.68 6.62
N ALA A 58 11.34 6.40 7.84
CA ALA A 58 12.18 7.34 8.61
C ALA A 58 13.53 7.58 7.91
N ALA A 59 14.16 6.51 7.40
CA ALA A 59 15.44 6.62 6.69
C ALA A 59 15.32 7.45 5.40
N ILE A 60 14.19 7.34 4.69
CA ILE A 60 13.90 8.10 3.47
C ILE A 60 13.55 9.55 3.81
N ALA A 61 12.70 9.77 4.83
CA ALA A 61 12.28 11.11 5.25
C ALA A 61 13.47 12.00 5.58
N ALA A 62 14.48 11.43 6.24
CA ALA A 62 15.69 12.16 6.65
C ALA A 62 16.64 12.48 5.48
N ARG A 63 16.36 11.99 4.27
CA ARG A 63 17.25 12.10 3.09
C ARG A 63 16.56 12.66 1.85
N THR A 64 15.29 13.08 1.98
CA THR A 64 14.51 13.65 0.87
C THR A 64 13.87 14.95 1.31
N GLU A 65 13.55 15.81 0.35
CA GLU A 65 13.01 17.15 0.65
C GLU A 65 11.60 17.36 0.08
N GLU A 66 11.26 16.76 -1.06
CA GLU A 66 10.02 17.06 -1.78
C GLU A 66 9.04 15.87 -1.82
N ILE A 67 9.54 14.66 -2.10
CA ILE A 67 8.71 13.51 -2.35
C ILE A 67 7.93 13.10 -1.08
N LYS A 68 6.63 12.82 -1.23
CA LYS A 68 5.83 12.26 -0.14
C LYS A 68 6.20 10.79 0.08
N ILE A 69 6.01 10.31 1.29
CA ILE A 69 6.46 8.98 1.69
C ILE A 69 5.28 8.26 2.33
N GLY A 70 4.97 7.07 1.83
CA GLY A 70 3.85 6.31 2.36
C GLY A 70 4.14 4.83 2.54
N THR A 71 3.38 4.21 3.41
CA THR A 71 3.38 2.74 3.53
C THR A 71 2.27 2.16 2.63
N ALA A 72 2.55 1.02 1.97
CA ALA A 72 1.57 0.39 1.08
C ALA A 72 1.70 -1.14 1.11
N VAL A 73 1.39 -1.73 2.25
CA VAL A 73 0.80 -1.10 3.44
C VAL A 73 1.55 -1.55 4.70
N HIS A 74 1.41 -0.80 5.78
CA HIS A 74 1.72 -1.29 7.12
C HIS A 74 0.59 -2.24 7.56
N LEU A 75 0.93 -3.38 8.14
CA LEU A 75 -0.02 -4.41 8.55
C LEU A 75 -0.10 -4.48 10.09
N PRO A 76 -0.84 -3.60 10.74
CA PRO A 76 -0.86 -3.55 12.21
C PRO A 76 -1.56 -4.74 12.86
N GLY A 77 -2.48 -5.37 12.16
CA GLY A 77 -3.33 -6.43 12.70
C GLY A 77 -2.85 -7.84 12.40
N LEU A 78 -1.53 -8.06 12.25
CA LEU A 78 -1.01 -9.40 11.95
C LEU A 78 -1.34 -10.45 13.01
N LYS A 79 -1.86 -10.06 14.17
CA LYS A 79 -2.25 -11.02 15.20
C LYS A 79 -3.64 -10.74 15.77
N THR A 80 -4.68 -11.01 15.03
CA THR A 80 -5.96 -11.34 15.68
C THR A 80 -6.18 -12.83 15.52
N ALA A 81 -5.53 -13.59 16.34
CA ALA A 81 -5.86 -15.00 16.47
C ALA A 81 -7.12 -15.09 17.31
N SER A 82 -8.28 -15.07 16.68
CA SER A 82 -9.38 -15.79 17.31
C SER A 82 -8.92 -17.25 17.45
N SER A 83 -9.24 -17.89 18.53
CA SER A 83 -8.96 -19.32 18.73
C SER A 83 -9.51 -20.17 17.58
N GLU A 84 -10.55 -19.66 16.91
CA GLU A 84 -11.18 -20.29 15.73
C GLU A 84 -10.29 -20.23 14.49
N LEU A 85 -9.63 -19.10 14.25
CA LEU A 85 -8.74 -18.95 13.10
C LEU A 85 -7.47 -19.81 13.26
N THR A 86 -6.93 -19.91 14.48
CA THR A 86 -5.79 -20.82 14.75
C THR A 86 -6.19 -22.28 14.63
N ALA A 87 -7.42 -22.64 14.98
CA ALA A 87 -7.94 -23.98 14.76
C ALA A 87 -8.12 -24.26 13.26
N ASP A 88 -8.67 -23.31 12.53
CA ASP A 88 -8.90 -23.42 11.07
C ASP A 88 -7.56 -23.56 10.31
N ILE A 89 -6.53 -22.85 10.74
CA ILE A 89 -5.17 -22.98 10.19
C ILE A 89 -4.59 -24.36 10.50
N LYS A 90 -4.77 -24.86 11.71
CA LYS A 90 -4.30 -26.17 12.16
C LYS A 90 -5.02 -27.33 11.48
N GLU A 91 -6.31 -27.17 11.18
CA GLU A 91 -7.15 -28.19 10.58
C GLU A 91 -7.22 -28.14 9.04
N GLY A 92 -6.44 -27.25 8.41
CA GLY A 92 -6.42 -27.17 6.96
C GLY A 92 -7.55 -26.34 6.36
N GLY A 93 -8.08 -25.42 7.15
CA GLY A 93 -9.17 -24.52 6.74
C GLY A 93 -8.91 -23.76 5.45
N SER A 94 -9.96 -23.45 4.76
CA SER A 94 -10.01 -23.26 3.32
C SER A 94 -9.35 -22.03 2.73
N THR A 95 -9.15 -20.97 3.49
CA THR A 95 -8.70 -19.71 2.89
C THR A 95 -7.19 -19.55 2.87
N ILE A 96 -6.53 -20.06 3.88
CA ILE A 96 -5.08 -19.88 4.04
C ILE A 96 -4.33 -21.12 3.54
N ASN A 97 -4.95 -22.30 3.64
CA ASN A 97 -4.27 -23.57 3.44
C ASN A 97 -4.28 -24.14 2.03
N ARG A 98 -4.81 -23.42 1.08
CA ARG A 98 -4.94 -23.97 -0.28
C ARG A 98 -3.63 -24.01 -1.08
N ARG A 99 -2.49 -23.49 -0.60
CA ARG A 99 -1.38 -23.28 -1.53
C ARG A 99 0.06 -23.12 -1.00
N GLY A 100 0.48 -23.90 -0.02
CA GLY A 100 1.91 -24.08 0.29
C GLY A 100 2.74 -22.85 0.68
N THR A 101 3.79 -23.10 1.31
CA THR A 101 4.93 -22.31 1.81
C THR A 101 4.80 -20.79 2.09
N THR A 102 4.20 -19.98 1.23
CA THR A 102 4.04 -18.53 1.47
C THR A 102 2.99 -18.28 2.55
N LEU A 103 1.91 -19.06 2.50
CA LEU A 103 0.82 -18.98 3.47
C LEU A 103 1.23 -19.54 4.84
N ASP A 104 2.15 -20.51 4.87
CA ASP A 104 2.69 -21.04 6.14
C ASP A 104 3.49 -19.97 6.89
N ARG A 105 4.24 -19.14 6.18
CA ARG A 105 4.99 -18.02 6.79
C ARG A 105 4.05 -16.95 7.33
N PHE A 106 2.98 -16.63 6.60
CA PHE A 106 1.93 -15.73 7.08
C PHE A 106 1.25 -16.29 8.32
N ALA A 107 0.82 -17.55 8.27
CA ALA A 107 0.19 -18.22 9.41
C ALA A 107 1.13 -18.24 10.62
N TRP A 108 2.42 -18.49 10.39
CA TRP A 108 3.42 -18.43 11.46
C TRP A 108 3.51 -17.03 12.05
N ALA A 109 3.61 -16.00 11.21
CA ALA A 109 3.69 -14.59 11.68
C ALA A 109 2.41 -14.20 12.45
N PHE A 110 1.24 -14.57 11.94
CA PHE A 110 -0.03 -14.34 12.63
C PHE A 110 -0.05 -14.92 14.04
N ASN A 111 0.56 -16.09 14.22
CA ASN A 111 0.53 -16.77 15.51
C ASN A 111 1.62 -16.30 16.49
N HIS A 112 2.66 -15.63 16.01
CA HIS A 112 3.85 -15.34 16.82
C HIS A 112 4.15 -13.86 16.99
N TYR A 113 3.75 -13.00 16.04
CA TYR A 113 3.96 -11.56 16.16
C TYR A 113 2.81 -10.92 16.94
N THR A 114 3.12 -10.04 17.86
CA THR A 114 2.11 -9.21 18.53
C THR A 114 1.55 -8.18 17.55
N PRO A 115 0.24 -7.89 17.62
CA PRO A 115 -0.31 -6.76 16.86
C PRO A 115 0.40 -5.45 17.23
N ALA A 116 0.49 -4.55 16.28
CA ALA A 116 1.01 -3.22 16.56
C ALA A 116 0.05 -2.51 17.54
N ASN A 117 0.62 -1.88 18.55
CA ASN A 117 -0.16 -1.10 19.50
C ASN A 117 -0.58 0.22 18.82
N PRO A 118 -1.88 0.57 18.75
CA PRO A 118 -2.31 1.78 18.05
C PRO A 118 -1.76 3.07 18.66
N LEU A 119 -1.53 3.12 19.97
CA LEU A 119 -0.96 4.31 20.63
C LEU A 119 0.52 4.47 20.25
N GLN A 120 1.28 3.38 20.25
CA GLN A 120 2.69 3.41 19.82
C GLN A 120 2.79 3.77 18.33
N THR A 121 1.89 3.23 17.51
CA THR A 121 1.88 3.55 16.08
C THR A 121 1.52 5.03 15.86
N ALA A 122 0.63 5.60 16.67
CA ALA A 122 0.31 7.03 16.60
C ALA A 122 1.57 7.88 16.84
N GLU A 123 2.36 7.54 17.86
CA GLU A 123 3.64 8.24 18.13
C GLU A 123 4.62 8.08 16.97
N GLN A 124 4.74 6.86 16.42
CA GLN A 124 5.61 6.61 15.26
C GLN A 124 5.18 7.43 14.02
N ILE A 125 3.87 7.50 13.75
CA ILE A 125 3.32 8.30 12.65
C ILE A 125 3.62 9.79 12.86
N ALA A 126 3.41 10.29 14.08
CA ALA A 126 3.69 11.69 14.40
C ALA A 126 5.20 12.01 14.26
N MET A 127 6.08 11.08 14.68
CA MET A 127 7.53 11.22 14.48
C MET A 127 7.87 11.27 12.98
N LEU A 128 7.29 10.38 12.18
CA LEU A 128 7.51 10.35 10.72
C LEU A 128 7.01 11.62 10.06
N ASP A 129 5.88 12.14 10.52
CA ASP A 129 5.31 13.38 10.00
C ASP A 129 6.23 14.58 10.30
N GLN A 130 6.79 14.63 11.51
CA GLN A 130 7.80 15.65 11.87
C GLN A 130 9.09 15.50 11.05
N LEU A 131 9.63 14.27 10.96
CA LEU A 131 10.88 14.00 10.23
C LEU A 131 10.74 14.34 8.74
N SER A 132 9.56 14.14 8.17
CA SER A 132 9.30 14.42 6.76
C SER A 132 8.80 15.85 6.51
N ASN A 133 8.60 16.64 7.56
CA ASN A 133 8.00 17.97 7.48
C ASN A 133 6.64 17.94 6.76
N GLY A 134 5.76 17.03 7.20
CA GLY A 134 4.38 16.95 6.69
C GLY A 134 4.23 16.20 5.37
N ARG A 135 5.20 15.35 4.98
CA ARG A 135 5.12 14.58 3.72
C ARG A 135 4.71 13.12 3.91
N PHE A 136 4.44 12.69 5.14
CA PHE A 136 4.11 11.29 5.43
C PHE A 136 2.64 10.99 5.15
N ILE A 137 2.37 9.79 4.61
CA ILE A 137 1.02 9.24 4.38
C ILE A 137 0.97 7.84 4.99
N TYR A 138 0.01 7.59 5.87
CA TYR A 138 -0.09 6.29 6.53
C TYR A 138 -0.98 5.35 5.70
N GLY A 139 -0.36 4.43 5.00
CA GLY A 139 -1.09 3.36 4.31
C GLY A 139 -1.20 2.14 5.22
N ALA A 140 -2.42 1.75 5.57
CA ALA A 140 -2.69 0.63 6.48
C ALA A 140 -3.52 -0.44 5.81
N GLY A 141 -3.23 -1.70 6.12
CA GLY A 141 -4.02 -2.83 5.64
C GLY A 141 -4.28 -3.83 6.75
N GLY A 142 -5.39 -4.53 6.65
CA GLY A 142 -5.82 -5.43 7.70
C GLY A 142 -5.92 -6.90 7.33
N ASP A 143 -5.54 -7.34 6.15
CA ASP A 143 -5.79 -8.71 5.66
C ASP A 143 -7.12 -9.27 6.22
N THR A 144 -8.19 -8.52 5.93
CA THR A 144 -9.51 -8.77 6.54
C THR A 144 -10.41 -9.64 5.65
N ALA A 145 -9.88 -10.18 4.57
CA ALA A 145 -10.67 -10.89 3.56
C ALA A 145 -11.44 -12.06 4.18
N GLY A 146 -12.76 -11.90 4.29
CA GLY A 146 -13.67 -12.92 4.78
C GLY A 146 -13.71 -13.12 6.29
N ASP A 147 -13.06 -12.24 7.07
CA ASP A 147 -13.04 -12.37 8.54
C ASP A 147 -13.59 -11.10 9.19
N GLU A 148 -14.83 -11.17 9.67
CA GLU A 148 -15.53 -10.04 10.29
C GLU A 148 -14.88 -9.60 11.61
N VAL A 149 -14.30 -10.53 12.36
CA VAL A 149 -13.62 -10.19 13.63
C VAL A 149 -12.37 -9.37 13.35
N ARG A 150 -11.57 -9.78 12.37
CA ARG A 150 -10.40 -9.00 11.93
C ARG A 150 -10.78 -7.62 11.43
N LEU A 151 -11.88 -7.54 10.68
CA LEU A 151 -12.36 -6.26 10.16
C LEU A 151 -12.74 -5.31 11.31
N ARG A 152 -13.48 -5.81 12.32
CA ARG A 152 -13.85 -5.00 13.48
C ARG A 152 -12.62 -4.59 14.29
N HIS A 153 -11.67 -5.52 14.50
CA HIS A 153 -10.40 -5.24 15.20
C HIS A 153 -9.61 -4.15 14.47
N PHE A 154 -9.50 -4.25 13.14
CA PHE A 154 -8.77 -3.27 12.33
C PHE A 154 -9.44 -1.89 12.38
N HIS A 155 -10.78 -1.85 12.31
CA HIS A 155 -11.52 -0.57 12.44
C HIS A 155 -11.33 0.04 13.82
N GLU A 156 -11.38 -0.77 14.86
CA GLU A 156 -11.16 -0.28 16.24
C GLU A 156 -9.72 0.21 16.42
N TYR A 157 -8.75 -0.51 15.86
CA TYR A 157 -7.34 -0.06 15.81
C TYR A 157 -7.24 1.35 15.17
N LEU A 158 -7.88 1.55 14.03
CA LEU A 158 -7.85 2.84 13.33
C LEU A 158 -8.56 3.95 14.15
N ASN A 159 -9.63 3.61 14.87
CA ASN A 159 -10.32 4.58 15.71
C ASN A 159 -9.42 5.05 16.86
N VAL A 160 -8.78 4.12 17.58
CA VAL A 160 -7.82 4.45 18.65
C VAL A 160 -6.67 5.29 18.10
N LEU A 161 -6.11 4.86 16.97
CA LEU A 161 -5.01 5.55 16.30
C LEU A 161 -5.37 7.01 15.97
N ARG A 162 -6.52 7.22 15.32
CA ARG A 162 -6.97 8.57 14.95
C ARG A 162 -7.21 9.42 16.19
N GLN A 163 -7.86 8.85 17.21
CA GLN A 163 -8.12 9.56 18.46
C GLN A 163 -6.80 10.03 19.11
N ALA A 164 -5.80 9.15 19.19
CA ALA A 164 -4.49 9.48 19.76
C ALA A 164 -3.76 10.58 18.96
N LEU A 165 -3.94 10.59 17.62
CA LEU A 165 -3.33 11.60 16.75
C LEU A 165 -4.02 12.96 16.84
N THR A 166 -5.35 12.99 17.12
CA THR A 166 -6.14 14.21 17.02
C THR A 166 -6.41 14.89 18.37
N GLU A 167 -6.71 14.12 19.41
CA GLU A 167 -7.03 14.70 20.71
C GLU A 167 -5.80 15.38 21.34
N GLU A 168 -5.99 16.56 21.88
CA GLU A 168 -4.94 17.26 22.61
C GLU A 168 -4.54 16.47 23.86
N GLN A 169 -5.53 15.94 24.56
CA GLN A 169 -5.32 15.02 25.68
C GLN A 169 -6.19 13.79 25.45
N PHE A 170 -5.56 12.64 25.29
CA PHE A 170 -6.26 11.38 25.03
C PHE A 170 -7.23 11.06 26.16
N SER A 171 -8.51 11.00 25.85
CA SER A 171 -9.60 10.84 26.82
C SER A 171 -9.83 9.39 27.27
N GLY A 172 -9.06 8.46 26.69
CA GLY A 172 -9.24 7.02 26.91
C GLY A 172 -10.09 6.40 25.83
N PHE A 173 -10.12 5.08 25.80
CA PHE A 173 -10.89 4.33 24.80
C PHE A 173 -11.44 3.05 25.46
N GLU A 174 -12.68 2.73 25.19
CA GLU A 174 -13.30 1.47 25.63
C GLU A 174 -14.01 0.82 24.44
N GLY A 175 -13.48 -0.31 23.98
CA GLY A 175 -13.99 -1.03 22.82
C GLY A 175 -14.02 -2.55 23.02
N GLU A 176 -14.24 -3.26 21.93
CA GLU A 176 -14.28 -4.73 21.94
C GLU A 176 -12.88 -5.34 22.12
N PHE A 177 -11.85 -4.72 21.51
CA PHE A 177 -10.49 -5.25 21.44
C PHE A 177 -9.47 -4.42 22.22
N TYR A 178 -9.73 -3.13 22.38
CA TYR A 178 -8.82 -2.20 23.05
C TYR A 178 -9.53 -1.50 24.19
N SER A 179 -8.83 -1.41 25.32
CA SER A 179 -9.29 -0.64 26.48
C SER A 179 -8.10 0.14 27.01
N TYR A 180 -8.19 1.46 27.00
CA TYR A 180 -7.12 2.36 27.46
C TYR A 180 -7.72 3.43 28.37
N LYS A 181 -7.09 3.65 29.50
CA LYS A 181 -7.43 4.77 30.38
C LYS A 181 -7.02 6.09 29.74
N ALA A 182 -7.70 7.16 30.13
CA ALA A 182 -7.29 8.52 29.78
C ALA A 182 -5.86 8.78 30.23
N LEU A 183 -5.14 9.59 29.46
CA LEU A 183 -3.82 10.04 29.91
C LEU A 183 -3.94 10.86 31.18
N PRO A 184 -2.93 10.79 32.07
CA PRO A 184 -2.92 11.65 33.28
C PRO A 184 -3.03 13.13 32.90
N ALA A 185 -3.59 13.92 33.79
CA ALA A 185 -3.71 15.37 33.60
C ALA A 185 -2.35 15.99 33.26
N ASN A 186 -2.34 16.91 32.33
CA ASN A 186 -1.14 17.59 31.83
C ASN A 186 -0.17 16.68 31.04
N SER A 187 -0.66 15.54 30.54
CA SER A 187 0.09 14.65 29.64
C SER A 187 -0.54 14.65 28.25
N GLN A 188 0.30 14.49 27.22
CA GLN A 188 -0.17 14.38 25.84
C GLN A 188 0.78 13.49 25.04
N PHE A 189 0.31 12.91 23.96
CA PHE A 189 1.17 12.19 23.05
C PHE A 189 2.12 13.18 22.36
N MET A 190 3.39 12.82 22.28
CA MET A 190 4.43 13.64 21.66
C MET A 190 5.31 12.80 20.73
N PRO A 191 5.71 13.33 19.58
CA PRO A 191 5.38 14.67 19.08
C PRO A 191 3.95 14.77 18.56
N ARG A 192 3.50 15.99 18.29
CA ARG A 192 2.24 16.22 17.56
C ARG A 192 2.56 16.22 16.05
N CYS A 193 1.55 15.95 15.23
CA CYS A 193 1.72 15.94 13.78
C CYS A 193 1.86 17.37 13.23
N VAL A 194 2.63 17.52 12.16
CA VAL A 194 2.68 18.73 11.32
C VAL A 194 1.35 18.85 10.56
N GLN A 195 0.92 17.75 9.95
CA GLN A 195 -0.33 17.70 9.21
C GLN A 195 -1.52 17.64 10.17
N GLN A 196 -2.56 18.43 9.88
CA GLN A 196 -3.76 18.49 10.72
C GLN A 196 -4.97 17.97 9.95
N PRO A 197 -5.88 17.24 10.59
CA PRO A 197 -5.84 16.79 11.98
C PRO A 197 -4.85 15.64 12.23
N HIS A 198 -4.40 14.98 11.18
CA HIS A 198 -3.37 13.92 11.19
C HIS A 198 -2.90 13.67 9.74
N PRO A 199 -1.77 12.98 9.52
CA PRO A 199 -1.37 12.57 8.18
C PRO A 199 -2.48 11.78 7.49
N PRO A 200 -2.66 11.94 6.17
CA PRO A 200 -3.70 11.16 5.46
C PRO A 200 -3.53 9.67 5.68
N ILE A 201 -4.67 8.97 5.78
CA ILE A 201 -4.70 7.51 5.91
C ILE A 201 -5.21 6.92 4.60
N LEU A 202 -4.44 5.99 4.01
CA LEU A 202 -4.79 5.29 2.77
C LEU A 202 -5.08 3.82 3.08
N LEU A 203 -6.22 3.31 2.61
CA LEU A 203 -6.61 1.91 2.81
C LEU A 203 -6.79 1.21 1.45
N PRO A 204 -6.16 0.05 1.22
CA PRO A 204 -6.47 -0.75 0.05
C PRO A 204 -7.84 -1.38 0.23
N ILE A 205 -8.65 -1.38 -0.81
CA ILE A 205 -9.98 -1.96 -0.80
C ILE A 205 -10.19 -2.87 -2.00
N ASP A 206 -10.78 -4.03 -1.76
CA ASP A 206 -11.05 -5.03 -2.79
C ASP A 206 -12.54 -5.39 -2.92
N SER A 207 -13.37 -4.98 -1.97
CA SER A 207 -14.79 -5.31 -1.98
C SER A 207 -15.65 -4.09 -2.28
N GLN A 208 -16.74 -4.31 -2.99
CA GLN A 208 -17.72 -3.28 -3.34
C GLN A 208 -18.30 -2.60 -2.07
N GLN A 209 -18.52 -3.38 -1.03
CA GLN A 209 -19.11 -2.91 0.21
C GLN A 209 -18.20 -1.95 0.99
N SER A 210 -16.91 -1.93 0.67
CA SER A 210 -15.95 -1.07 1.39
C SER A 210 -15.98 0.40 0.92
N PHE A 211 -16.39 0.67 -0.32
CA PHE A 211 -16.26 2.01 -0.91
C PHE A 211 -16.99 3.09 -0.10
N GLU A 212 -18.28 2.89 0.16
CA GLU A 212 -19.09 3.88 0.87
C GLU A 212 -18.64 4.08 2.34
N PRO A 213 -18.40 3.02 3.13
CA PRO A 213 -17.86 3.20 4.48
C PRO A 213 -16.52 3.94 4.53
N MET A 214 -15.60 3.67 3.59
CA MET A 214 -14.31 4.37 3.56
C MET A 214 -14.50 5.86 3.27
N GLY A 215 -15.46 6.20 2.41
CA GLY A 215 -15.81 7.60 2.16
C GLY A 215 -16.34 8.29 3.40
N ARG A 216 -17.29 7.66 4.11
CA ARG A 216 -17.87 8.22 5.36
C ARG A 216 -16.83 8.43 6.44
N LEU A 217 -15.80 7.58 6.49
CA LEU A 217 -14.75 7.64 7.52
C LEU A 217 -13.60 8.57 7.15
N GLY A 218 -13.61 9.14 5.92
CA GLY A 218 -12.58 10.08 5.48
C GLY A 218 -11.23 9.40 5.15
N TYR A 219 -11.25 8.13 4.72
CA TYR A 219 -10.02 7.43 4.33
C TYR A 219 -9.81 7.52 2.82
N ARG A 220 -8.58 7.81 2.40
CA ARG A 220 -8.15 7.65 1.01
C ARG A 220 -8.16 6.17 0.65
N ILE A 221 -8.45 5.85 -0.62
CA ILE A 221 -8.55 4.44 -1.03
C ILE A 221 -7.54 4.12 -2.13
N ALA A 222 -7.02 2.88 -2.06
CA ALA A 222 -6.20 2.30 -3.13
C ALA A 222 -6.94 1.10 -3.72
N ILE A 223 -7.12 1.10 -5.03
CA ILE A 223 -7.76 0.02 -5.77
C ILE A 223 -6.77 -0.62 -6.75
N GLY A 224 -6.91 -1.91 -6.97
CA GLY A 224 -6.03 -2.67 -7.86
C GLY A 224 -6.08 -4.14 -7.47
N GLY A 225 -5.37 -4.97 -8.19
CA GLY A 225 -5.40 -6.39 -7.90
C GLY A 225 -6.83 -6.96 -7.92
N GLY A 226 -7.35 -7.28 -6.75
CA GLY A 226 -8.67 -7.89 -6.59
C GLY A 226 -9.82 -7.04 -7.11
N SER A 227 -9.83 -5.74 -6.81
CA SER A 227 -10.92 -4.83 -7.22
C SER A 227 -11.03 -4.71 -8.73
N MET A 228 -9.88 -4.66 -9.42
CA MET A 228 -9.84 -4.50 -10.87
C MET A 228 -9.93 -5.83 -11.62
N HIS A 229 -9.74 -6.96 -10.92
CA HIS A 229 -9.82 -8.29 -11.52
C HIS A 229 -11.18 -8.96 -11.35
N ASN A 230 -12.08 -8.32 -10.63
CA ASN A 230 -13.43 -8.85 -10.46
C ASN A 230 -14.17 -8.82 -11.80
N GLU A 231 -15.01 -9.83 -12.01
CA GLU A 231 -15.82 -9.98 -13.22
C GLU A 231 -16.89 -8.87 -13.39
N ARG A 232 -16.94 -7.93 -12.44
CA ARG A 232 -17.95 -6.87 -12.39
C ARG A 232 -17.81 -5.82 -13.48
N GLY A 233 -16.59 -5.64 -14.01
CA GLY A 233 -16.34 -4.69 -15.09
C GLY A 233 -16.19 -3.23 -14.64
N ASP A 234 -15.71 -2.42 -15.55
CA ASP A 234 -15.31 -1.03 -15.32
C ASP A 234 -16.48 -0.12 -14.92
N ALA A 235 -17.67 -0.37 -15.48
CA ALA A 235 -18.85 0.46 -15.16
C ALA A 235 -19.25 0.35 -13.69
N VAL A 236 -19.17 -0.85 -13.11
CA VAL A 236 -19.48 -1.06 -11.69
C VAL A 236 -18.44 -0.37 -10.81
N LEU A 237 -17.18 -0.47 -11.16
CA LEU A 237 -16.10 0.19 -10.42
C LEU A 237 -16.25 1.72 -10.46
N LYS A 238 -16.66 2.28 -11.60
CA LYS A 238 -16.94 3.72 -11.75
C LYS A 238 -18.05 4.17 -10.79
N ASP A 239 -19.12 3.39 -10.67
CA ASP A 239 -20.22 3.69 -9.75
C ASP A 239 -19.80 3.53 -8.28
N ASP A 240 -18.97 2.54 -7.95
CA ASP A 240 -18.42 2.36 -6.61
C ASP A 240 -17.58 3.60 -6.20
N VAL A 241 -16.74 4.11 -7.09
CA VAL A 241 -15.94 5.32 -6.86
C VAL A 241 -16.83 6.54 -6.66
N LYS A 242 -17.92 6.66 -7.44
CA LYS A 242 -18.90 7.75 -7.24
C LYS A 242 -19.54 7.68 -5.83
N ARG A 243 -19.94 6.48 -5.39
CA ARG A 243 -20.52 6.30 -4.04
C ARG A 243 -19.53 6.67 -2.95
N TYR A 244 -18.26 6.26 -3.10
CA TYR A 244 -17.19 6.64 -2.18
C TYR A 244 -17.05 8.16 -2.06
N ARG A 245 -16.98 8.88 -3.20
CA ARG A 245 -16.83 10.35 -3.21
C ARG A 245 -18.08 11.04 -2.65
N GLN A 246 -19.26 10.52 -2.95
CA GLN A 246 -20.52 11.05 -2.42
C GLN A 246 -20.58 10.89 -0.89
N ALA A 247 -20.23 9.70 -0.39
CA ALA A 247 -20.20 9.42 1.05
C ALA A 247 -19.22 10.34 1.80
N TRP A 248 -18.06 10.62 1.21
CA TRP A 248 -17.06 11.56 1.74
C TRP A 248 -17.66 12.97 1.92
N ARG A 249 -18.30 13.47 0.84
CA ARG A 249 -18.90 14.81 0.86
C ARG A 249 -20.06 14.90 1.85
N GLN A 250 -20.90 13.87 1.92
CA GLN A 250 -22.04 13.81 2.84
C GLN A 250 -21.61 13.76 4.31
N ALA A 251 -20.46 13.16 4.59
CA ALA A 251 -19.90 13.08 5.94
C ALA A 251 -19.05 14.30 6.29
N GLU A 252 -18.93 15.26 5.37
CA GLU A 252 -18.12 16.47 5.54
C GLU A 252 -16.68 16.19 6.00
N UNK A 253 -15.89 14.91 5.59
CA UNK A 253 -14.74 14.62 5.90
C UNK A 253 -13.91 15.58 5.49
N GLU A 254 -12.98 16.12 6.15
CA GLU A 254 -12.00 17.16 5.80
C GLU A 254 -11.14 16.77 4.62
N GLY A 255 -10.71 17.72 3.83
CA GLY A 255 -9.89 17.52 2.65
C GLY A 255 -10.64 16.92 1.46
N GLU A 256 -9.92 16.27 0.56
CA GLU A 256 -10.49 15.71 -0.67
C GLU A 256 -10.38 14.19 -0.71
N PRO A 257 -11.46 13.52 -1.15
CA PRO A 257 -11.39 12.07 -1.38
C PRO A 257 -10.35 11.77 -2.46
N SER A 258 -9.56 10.73 -2.26
CA SER A 258 -8.51 10.37 -3.20
C SER A 258 -8.59 8.88 -3.55
N VAL A 259 -8.53 8.60 -4.84
CA VAL A 259 -8.55 7.24 -5.40
C VAL A 259 -7.21 6.98 -6.07
N THR A 260 -6.45 6.06 -5.48
CA THR A 260 -5.17 5.59 -6.02
C THR A 260 -5.41 4.29 -6.78
N VAL A 261 -4.92 4.20 -8.02
CA VAL A 261 -4.99 2.96 -8.82
C VAL A 261 -3.58 2.36 -8.87
N ARG A 262 -3.43 1.14 -8.35
CA ARG A 262 -2.15 0.44 -8.34
C ARG A 262 -2.07 -0.49 -9.55
N MET A 263 -1.02 -0.34 -10.36
CA MET A 263 -0.80 -1.19 -11.54
C MET A 263 0.68 -1.58 -11.66
N SER A 264 0.93 -2.81 -12.09
CA SER A 264 2.28 -3.23 -12.49
C SER A 264 2.69 -2.40 -13.71
N THR A 265 3.85 -1.74 -13.63
CA THR A 265 4.23 -0.71 -14.60
C THR A 265 5.60 -0.98 -15.19
N PHE A 266 5.71 -0.84 -16.53
CA PHE A 266 6.99 -0.80 -17.22
C PHE A 266 6.86 0.05 -18.48
N VAL A 267 7.65 1.11 -18.56
CA VAL A 267 7.73 2.01 -19.73
C VAL A 267 9.05 1.73 -20.45
N ALA A 268 8.96 1.51 -21.75
CA ALA A 268 10.10 1.20 -22.59
C ALA A 268 10.28 2.24 -23.71
N SER A 269 11.49 2.28 -24.28
CA SER A 269 11.78 3.18 -25.40
C SER A 269 11.09 2.74 -26.69
N THR A 270 10.83 1.43 -26.83
CA THR A 270 10.18 0.85 -28.03
C THR A 270 9.21 -0.26 -27.61
N GLN A 271 8.25 -0.51 -28.49
CA GLN A 271 7.30 -1.62 -28.32
C GLN A 271 7.99 -2.98 -28.26
N GLN A 272 9.07 -3.14 -29.03
CA GLN A 272 9.86 -4.37 -29.02
C GLN A 272 10.48 -4.62 -27.64
N GLU A 273 11.04 -3.58 -27.03
CA GLU A 273 11.60 -3.65 -25.67
C GLU A 273 10.52 -3.94 -24.63
N ALA A 274 9.40 -3.26 -24.70
CA ALA A 274 8.25 -3.49 -23.80
C ALA A 274 7.83 -4.97 -23.87
N ASN A 275 7.66 -5.50 -25.07
CA ASN A 275 7.27 -6.90 -25.29
C ASN A 275 8.32 -7.89 -24.76
N ARG A 276 9.60 -7.58 -24.92
CA ARG A 276 10.70 -8.41 -24.38
C ARG A 276 10.62 -8.51 -22.86
N VAL A 277 10.47 -7.36 -22.20
CA VAL A 277 10.42 -7.30 -20.73
C VAL A 277 9.13 -7.96 -20.22
N ARG A 278 7.99 -7.73 -20.89
CA ARG A 278 6.70 -8.35 -20.55
C ARG A 278 6.84 -9.89 -20.56
N LYS A 279 7.35 -10.46 -21.64
CA LYS A 279 7.51 -11.91 -21.78
C LYS A 279 8.46 -12.49 -20.72
N ALA A 280 9.59 -11.79 -20.46
CA ALA A 280 10.54 -12.21 -19.42
C ALA A 280 9.90 -12.20 -18.03
N SER A 281 9.15 -11.15 -17.71
CA SER A 281 8.44 -10.99 -16.44
C SER A 281 7.36 -12.08 -16.26
N GLU A 282 6.57 -12.33 -17.30
CA GLU A 282 5.54 -13.37 -17.31
C GLU A 282 6.14 -14.76 -17.10
N LYS A 283 7.26 -15.05 -17.78
CA LYS A 283 7.96 -16.30 -17.61
C LYS A 283 8.46 -16.48 -16.18
N LYS A 284 9.16 -15.49 -15.62
CA LYS A 284 9.63 -15.56 -14.23
C LYS A 284 8.47 -15.78 -13.25
N GLN A 285 7.33 -15.13 -13.47
CA GLN A 285 6.15 -15.32 -12.63
C GLN A 285 5.56 -16.73 -12.80
N ALA A 286 5.49 -17.23 -14.00
CA ALA A 286 4.99 -18.59 -14.28
C ALA A 286 5.88 -19.65 -13.62
N ASP A 287 7.19 -19.50 -13.74
CA ASP A 287 8.18 -20.40 -13.12
C ASP A 287 8.01 -20.39 -11.59
N TYR A 288 7.90 -19.20 -10.98
CA TYR A 288 7.68 -19.00 -9.53
C TYR A 288 6.38 -19.68 -9.05
N LEU A 289 5.29 -19.52 -9.79
CA LEU A 289 4.00 -20.15 -9.45
C LEU A 289 4.09 -21.67 -9.57
N THR A 290 4.76 -22.17 -10.62
CA THR A 290 4.93 -23.59 -10.85
C THR A 290 5.75 -24.25 -9.73
N GLU A 291 6.86 -23.63 -9.32
CA GLU A 291 7.69 -24.11 -8.21
C GLU A 291 6.90 -24.24 -6.90
N ARG A 292 5.82 -23.48 -6.76
CA ARG A 292 4.96 -23.48 -5.58
C ARG A 292 3.66 -24.28 -5.75
N GLY A 293 3.51 -25.01 -6.85
CA GLY A 293 2.31 -25.80 -7.13
C GLY A 293 1.06 -24.94 -7.31
N GLN A 294 1.20 -23.70 -7.74
CA GLN A 294 0.07 -22.78 -7.90
C GLN A 294 -0.36 -22.66 -9.36
N SER A 295 -1.67 -22.49 -9.58
CA SER A 295 -2.21 -22.32 -10.93
C SER A 295 -1.77 -21.01 -11.55
N GLN A 296 -1.37 -21.07 -12.81
CA GLN A 296 -0.95 -19.92 -13.61
C GLN A 296 -2.13 -19.02 -14.00
N GLN A 297 -3.37 -19.48 -13.88
CA GLN A 297 -4.57 -18.73 -14.30
C GLN A 297 -4.88 -17.50 -13.45
N LYS A 298 -4.25 -17.35 -12.29
CA LYS A 298 -4.55 -16.26 -11.34
C LYS A 298 -3.71 -15.00 -11.49
N ALA A 299 -2.88 -14.91 -12.50
CA ALA A 299 -1.82 -13.88 -12.54
C ALA A 299 -2.05 -12.77 -13.58
N ARG A 300 -3.26 -12.29 -13.74
CA ARG A 300 -3.48 -11.09 -14.57
C ARG A 300 -3.70 -9.88 -13.69
N SER A 301 -2.60 -9.24 -13.32
CA SER A 301 -2.68 -7.85 -12.83
C SER A 301 -2.89 -6.93 -14.04
N PRO A 302 -3.72 -5.92 -13.92
CA PRO A 302 -3.75 -4.87 -14.94
C PRO A 302 -2.36 -4.28 -15.10
N ASP A 303 -1.87 -4.26 -16.31
CA ASP A 303 -0.49 -3.86 -16.62
C ASP A 303 -0.45 -2.53 -17.36
N LEU A 304 0.46 -1.64 -16.92
CA LEU A 304 0.87 -0.46 -17.68
C LEU A 304 2.21 -0.80 -18.37
N PHE A 305 2.14 -1.51 -19.47
CA PHE A 305 3.31 -1.93 -20.26
C PHE A 305 3.24 -1.33 -21.65
N GLY A 306 4.26 -0.59 -22.05
CA GLY A 306 4.29 -0.02 -23.38
C GLY A 306 5.32 1.06 -23.55
N THR A 307 5.17 1.82 -24.63
CA THR A 307 5.90 3.08 -24.82
C THR A 307 5.33 4.15 -23.91
N ALA A 308 6.03 5.26 -23.78
CA ALA A 308 5.56 6.38 -22.96
C ALA A 308 4.18 6.90 -23.43
N GLU A 309 3.95 6.94 -24.75
CA GLU A 309 2.69 7.39 -25.33
C GLU A 309 1.52 6.47 -24.92
N GLU A 310 1.68 5.17 -25.09
CA GLU A 310 0.67 4.18 -24.71
C GLU A 310 0.33 4.24 -23.22
N VAL A 311 1.36 4.44 -22.38
CA VAL A 311 1.18 4.52 -20.93
C VAL A 311 0.46 5.83 -20.55
N VAL A 312 0.79 6.96 -21.19
CA VAL A 312 0.08 8.23 -20.99
C VAL A 312 -1.41 8.07 -21.35
N ASP A 313 -1.71 7.51 -22.52
CA ASP A 313 -3.08 7.32 -22.97
C ASP A 313 -3.87 6.45 -21.95
N ARG A 314 -3.25 5.37 -21.45
CA ARG A 314 -3.91 4.49 -20.47
C ARG A 314 -4.12 5.21 -19.12
N ILE A 315 -3.17 6.03 -18.68
CA ILE A 315 -3.29 6.82 -17.44
C ILE A 315 -4.44 7.82 -17.55
N LEU A 316 -4.53 8.54 -18.68
CA LEU A 316 -5.62 9.50 -18.92
C LEU A 316 -6.98 8.77 -18.99
N GLN A 317 -7.01 7.58 -19.58
CA GLN A 317 -8.22 6.75 -19.62
C GLN A 317 -8.66 6.36 -18.20
N LEU A 318 -7.75 5.95 -17.32
CA LEU A 318 -8.08 5.62 -15.91
C LEU A 318 -8.67 6.82 -15.18
N GLN A 319 -8.16 8.02 -15.46
CA GLN A 319 -8.68 9.25 -14.89
C GLN A 319 -10.10 9.52 -15.37
N GLU A 320 -10.35 9.33 -16.66
CA GLU A 320 -11.70 9.51 -17.27
C GLU A 320 -12.68 8.45 -16.77
N ASP A 321 -12.28 7.18 -16.77
CA ASP A 321 -13.16 6.05 -16.45
C ASP A 321 -13.54 6.03 -14.96
N PHE A 322 -12.58 6.20 -14.07
CA PHE A 322 -12.79 6.02 -12.64
C PHE A 322 -12.65 7.29 -11.82
N GLY A 323 -12.18 8.39 -12.42
CA GLY A 323 -11.80 9.57 -11.66
C GLY A 323 -10.59 9.30 -10.78
N ALA A 324 -9.64 8.49 -11.26
CA ALA A 324 -8.41 8.18 -10.51
C ALA A 324 -7.58 9.46 -10.29
N ASP A 325 -7.09 9.64 -9.07
CA ASP A 325 -6.26 10.79 -8.70
C ASP A 325 -4.76 10.48 -8.77
N GLU A 326 -4.42 9.18 -8.67
CA GLU A 326 -3.04 8.74 -8.56
C GLU A 326 -2.83 7.35 -9.18
N UNK A 327 -1.73 6.95 -9.93
CA UNK A 327 -1.33 5.91 -10.38
C UNK A 327 -0.30 5.56 -9.65
N MET A 328 -0.39 4.61 -8.93
CA MET A 328 0.68 4.01 -8.15
C MET A 328 1.39 2.94 -8.99
N CYS A 329 2.55 3.27 -9.46
CA CYS A 329 3.35 2.44 -10.36
C CYS A 329 4.11 1.37 -9.57
N ALA A 330 3.60 0.14 -9.59
CA ALA A 330 4.27 -1.00 -8.96
C ALA A 330 5.36 -1.51 -9.92
N MET A 331 6.60 -1.22 -9.61
CA MET A 331 7.72 -1.68 -10.43
C MET A 331 7.84 -3.20 -10.37
N LEU A 332 8.42 -3.79 -11.41
CA LEU A 332 8.46 -5.25 -11.58
C LEU A 332 9.28 -6.00 -10.50
N GLY A 333 10.01 -5.27 -9.67
CA GLY A 333 10.76 -5.86 -8.56
C GLY A 333 11.76 -6.91 -9.05
N TRP A 334 11.73 -8.10 -8.44
CA TRP A 334 12.65 -9.20 -8.77
C TRP A 334 12.50 -9.71 -10.22
N ARG A 335 11.43 -9.33 -10.92
CA ARG A 335 11.16 -9.80 -12.29
C ARG A 335 11.91 -9.04 -13.37
N SER A 336 12.60 -7.95 -13.03
CA SER A 336 13.36 -7.13 -13.98
C SER A 336 14.76 -6.79 -13.44
N SER A 337 15.68 -6.41 -14.32
CA SER A 337 17.01 -5.95 -13.91
C SER A 337 16.95 -4.54 -13.31
N ARG A 338 17.97 -4.15 -12.55
CA ARG A 338 18.08 -2.78 -12.04
C ARG A 338 18.20 -1.77 -13.17
N GLU A 339 18.92 -2.14 -14.24
CA GLU A 339 19.07 -1.29 -15.42
C GLU A 339 17.73 -1.01 -16.10
N ASP A 340 16.90 -2.06 -16.28
CA ASP A 340 15.56 -1.92 -16.86
C ASP A 340 14.67 -1.00 -15.97
N VAL A 341 14.76 -1.16 -14.66
CA VAL A 341 13.99 -0.32 -13.72
C VAL A 341 14.46 1.14 -13.78
N ALA A 342 15.76 1.38 -13.73
CA ALA A 342 16.32 2.75 -13.80
C ALA A 342 15.94 3.44 -15.11
N LYS A 343 15.98 2.72 -16.22
CA LYS A 343 15.55 3.23 -17.53
C LYS A 343 14.05 3.56 -17.54
N CYS A 344 13.24 2.67 -16.97
CA CYS A 344 11.79 2.86 -16.85
C CYS A 344 11.48 4.12 -16.00
N ILE A 345 12.13 4.28 -14.84
CA ILE A 345 11.98 5.46 -13.97
C ILE A 345 12.27 6.74 -14.77
N ARG A 346 13.40 6.78 -15.50
CA ARG A 346 13.78 7.94 -16.31
C ARG A 346 12.73 8.26 -17.36
N LEU A 347 12.26 7.24 -18.10
CA LEU A 347 11.23 7.43 -19.13
C LEU A 347 9.92 7.95 -18.53
N ILE A 348 9.52 7.44 -17.36
CA ILE A 348 8.32 7.94 -16.67
C ILE A 348 8.52 9.41 -16.29
N SER A 349 9.66 9.74 -15.68
CA SER A 349 9.95 11.11 -15.23
C SER A 349 9.97 12.11 -16.39
N GLU A 350 10.63 11.73 -17.50
CA GLU A 350 10.85 12.66 -18.63
C GLU A 350 9.67 12.71 -19.59
N LYS A 351 8.92 11.61 -19.78
CA LYS A 351 7.97 11.49 -20.89
C LYS A 351 6.53 11.20 -20.48
N VAL A 352 6.30 10.70 -19.27
CA VAL A 352 4.93 10.40 -18.80
C VAL A 352 4.46 11.50 -17.86
N ILE A 353 5.19 11.75 -16.78
CA ILE A 353 4.80 12.71 -15.73
C ILE A 353 4.40 14.07 -16.33
N PRO A 354 5.22 14.70 -17.21
CA PRO A 354 4.86 16.04 -17.73
C PRO A 354 3.59 16.08 -18.58
N LYS A 355 3.06 14.93 -19.00
CA LYS A 355 1.88 14.85 -19.86
C LYS A 355 0.59 14.52 -19.11
N VAL A 356 0.69 14.09 -17.84
CA VAL A 356 -0.47 13.62 -17.07
C VAL A 356 -0.75 14.46 -15.82
N ILE A 357 0.18 15.38 -15.46
CA ILE A 357 0.00 16.32 -14.34
C ILE A 357 -0.79 17.55 -14.81
#